data_fd3b13bc37a4212676e32ea5c06b2fd2
#
_entry.id   fd3b13bc37a4212676e32ea5c06b2fd2
#
_cell.length_a   1.000
_cell.length_b   1.000
_cell.length_c   1.000
_cell.angle_alpha   90.00
_cell.angle_beta   90.00
_cell.angle_gamma   90.00
#
_symmetry.space_group_name_H-M   'P 1'
#
loop_
_entity.id
_entity.type
_entity.pdbx_description
1 polymer ?
#
loop_
_entity_poly.entity_id
_entity_poly.type
_entity_poly.pdbx_seq_one_letter_code
_entity_poly.pdbx_strand_id
1 'polypeptide(L)'
;MKKVTFIMALAAAAGLASCTAQSPKANLKTDVDSLSYAIGMARTEGLDQYLAQQGIDSTQMTDFLKGFNEGASKIDKKDVAYMAGLQIGQMVSKQWVEGFNQQIFGGDSTQTISRENLLAGFVAGVVGKGIMTKEEAQTFMQTQMDAVKAKAMEKKYADNKAAGEKFLAENKTKEGVVTTPSGPQYKIITKGTG
;
A
#
# COMPACT_ATOMS: atom_id res chain seq x y z
N MET A 1 -34.34 4.50 45.25
CA MET A 1 -33.10 4.28 44.48
C MET A 1 -32.69 2.83 44.72
N LYS A 2 -32.95 1.94 43.76
CA LYS A 2 -32.63 0.51 43.86
C LYS A 2 -31.15 0.31 43.59
N LYS A 3 -30.38 -0.15 44.59
CA LYS A 3 -28.99 -0.55 44.45
C LYS A 3 -28.97 -1.83 43.60
N VAL A 4 -28.53 -1.74 42.34
CA VAL A 4 -28.25 -2.91 41.52
C VAL A 4 -26.87 -3.41 41.88
N THR A 5 -26.83 -4.39 42.79
CA THR A 5 -25.61 -5.11 43.12
C THR A 5 -25.37 -6.16 42.07
N PHE A 6 -24.45 -5.88 41.11
CA PHE A 6 -24.02 -6.85 40.10
C PHE A 6 -23.06 -7.83 40.78
N ILE A 7 -23.56 -8.99 41.21
CA ILE A 7 -22.74 -10.11 41.65
C ILE A 7 -22.30 -10.83 40.39
N MET A 8 -21.07 -10.53 39.90
CA MET A 8 -20.42 -11.33 38.84
C MET A 8 -19.98 -12.66 39.45
N ALA A 9 -20.74 -13.71 39.18
CA ALA A 9 -20.32 -15.08 39.40
C ALA A 9 -19.15 -15.42 38.46
N LEU A 10 -17.99 -15.65 39.03
CA LEU A 10 -16.78 -16.08 38.33
C LEU A 10 -16.98 -17.51 37.83
N ALA A 11 -17.48 -17.71 36.63
CA ALA A 11 -17.46 -19.01 35.96
C ALA A 11 -16.03 -19.24 35.43
N ALA A 12 -15.27 -20.06 36.13
CA ALA A 12 -14.01 -20.60 35.63
C ALA A 12 -14.30 -21.56 34.51
N ALA A 13 -14.25 -21.07 33.24
CA ALA A 13 -14.19 -21.93 32.06
C ALA A 13 -12.74 -22.39 31.89
N ALA A 14 -12.42 -23.54 32.45
CA ALA A 14 -11.25 -24.32 32.09
C ALA A 14 -11.52 -24.95 30.71
N GLY A 15 -10.69 -24.65 29.73
CA GLY A 15 -10.62 -25.42 28.50
C GLY A 15 -10.56 -24.61 27.23
N LEU A 16 -9.36 -24.20 26.85
CA LEU A 16 -8.77 -24.24 25.51
C LEU A 16 -7.31 -23.78 25.65
N ALA A 17 -6.45 -24.75 25.97
CA ALA A 17 -5.01 -24.60 25.87
C ALA A 17 -4.63 -24.61 24.40
N SER A 18 -4.57 -23.43 23.77
CA SER A 18 -3.82 -23.24 22.54
C SER A 18 -3.81 -21.74 22.21
N CYS A 19 -2.71 -21.12 22.40
CA CYS A 19 -2.27 -19.75 22.16
C CYS A 19 -1.98 -19.00 23.47
N THR A 20 -0.79 -19.21 24.01
CA THR A 20 -0.27 -18.42 25.13
C THR A 20 0.28 -17.07 24.64
N ALA A 21 -0.56 -16.25 24.02
CA ALA A 21 -0.37 -14.82 24.11
C ALA A 21 -0.80 -14.45 25.53
N GLN A 22 0.16 -14.08 26.38
CA GLN A 22 -0.07 -13.80 27.79
C GLN A 22 -0.93 -12.54 27.91
N SER A 23 -2.26 -12.73 27.94
CA SER A 23 -3.18 -11.62 28.21
C SER A 23 -2.89 -11.10 29.61
N PRO A 24 -2.79 -9.79 29.82
CA PRO A 24 -2.68 -9.22 31.15
C PRO A 24 -3.83 -9.72 32.02
N LYS A 25 -3.53 -10.24 33.22
CA LYS A 25 -4.58 -10.67 34.15
C LYS A 25 -5.33 -9.45 34.64
N ALA A 26 -6.63 -9.39 34.39
CA ALA A 26 -7.47 -8.33 34.88
C ALA A 26 -7.58 -8.41 36.42
N ASN A 27 -7.51 -7.26 37.10
CA ASN A 27 -7.68 -7.12 38.54
C ASN A 27 -8.87 -6.18 38.80
N LEU A 28 -10.07 -6.75 38.88
CA LEU A 28 -11.33 -5.99 38.90
C LEU A 28 -11.81 -5.81 40.38
N LYS A 29 -11.07 -5.03 41.16
CA LYS A 29 -11.37 -4.79 42.58
C LYS A 29 -12.29 -3.62 42.84
N THR A 30 -12.31 -2.64 41.96
CA THR A 30 -13.10 -1.42 42.03
C THR A 30 -14.04 -1.28 40.87
N ASP A 31 -15.06 -0.41 41.00
CA ASP A 31 -15.96 -0.06 39.86
C ASP A 31 -15.19 0.57 38.70
N VAL A 32 -14.12 1.33 39.03
CA VAL A 32 -13.24 1.93 38.02
C VAL A 32 -12.43 0.87 37.26
N ASP A 33 -11.94 -0.16 37.95
CA ASP A 33 -11.23 -1.29 37.35
C ASP A 33 -12.17 -2.03 36.36
N SER A 34 -13.39 -2.31 36.82
CA SER A 34 -14.42 -2.99 36.03
C SER A 34 -14.83 -2.16 34.82
N LEU A 35 -15.01 -0.85 34.99
CA LEU A 35 -15.30 0.09 33.88
C LEU A 35 -14.14 0.12 32.89
N SER A 36 -12.90 0.20 33.38
CA SER A 36 -11.71 0.22 32.51
C SER A 36 -11.60 -1.03 31.65
N TYR A 37 -11.86 -2.19 32.21
CA TYR A 37 -11.89 -3.46 31.52
C TYR A 37 -13.01 -3.49 30.44
N ALA A 38 -14.21 -3.07 30.83
CA ALA A 38 -15.36 -3.01 29.93
C ALA A 38 -15.13 -2.05 28.74
N ILE A 39 -14.48 -0.90 28.98
CA ILE A 39 -14.09 0.02 27.91
C ILE A 39 -13.11 -0.68 26.96
N GLY A 40 -12.10 -1.37 27.48
CA GLY A 40 -11.16 -2.12 26.66
C GLY A 40 -11.85 -3.13 25.74
N MET A 41 -12.75 -3.94 26.30
CA MET A 41 -13.53 -4.91 25.52
C MET A 41 -14.43 -4.26 24.47
N ALA A 42 -15.17 -3.22 24.84
CA ALA A 42 -16.10 -2.54 23.94
C ALA A 42 -15.39 -1.87 22.75
N ARG A 43 -14.14 -1.47 22.93
CA ARG A 43 -13.34 -0.83 21.85
C ARG A 43 -12.73 -1.81 20.85
N THR A 44 -12.93 -3.11 21.02
CA THR A 44 -12.55 -4.12 20.02
C THR A 44 -13.63 -4.33 18.95
N GLU A 45 -14.78 -3.66 19.03
CA GLU A 45 -15.81 -3.74 18.02
C GLU A 45 -15.27 -3.29 16.65
N GLY A 46 -15.40 -4.15 15.63
CA GLY A 46 -14.91 -3.91 14.28
C GLY A 46 -13.39 -4.14 14.08
N LEU A 47 -12.64 -4.50 15.14
CA LEU A 47 -11.21 -4.75 15.04
C LEU A 47 -10.90 -5.95 14.13
N ASP A 48 -11.71 -6.98 14.16
CA ASP A 48 -11.61 -8.17 13.32
C ASP A 48 -11.69 -7.81 11.82
N GLN A 49 -12.62 -6.95 11.45
CA GLN A 49 -12.76 -6.46 10.07
C GLN A 49 -11.54 -5.62 9.65
N TYR A 50 -11.06 -4.76 10.53
CA TYR A 50 -9.86 -3.97 10.28
C TYR A 50 -8.63 -4.88 10.08
N LEU A 51 -8.42 -5.88 10.93
CA LEU A 51 -7.32 -6.83 10.81
C LEU A 51 -7.40 -7.64 9.52
N ALA A 52 -8.60 -8.11 9.16
CA ALA A 52 -8.80 -8.82 7.91
C ALA A 52 -8.46 -7.97 6.67
N GLN A 53 -8.78 -6.67 6.68
CA GLN A 53 -8.38 -5.75 5.61
C GLN A 53 -6.86 -5.56 5.50
N GLN A 54 -6.13 -5.74 6.62
CA GLN A 54 -4.67 -5.74 6.64
C GLN A 54 -4.06 -7.11 6.27
N GLY A 55 -4.88 -8.11 5.98
CA GLY A 55 -4.45 -9.48 5.71
C GLY A 55 -4.01 -10.24 6.96
N ILE A 56 -4.47 -9.81 8.14
CA ILE A 56 -4.17 -10.45 9.42
C ILE A 56 -5.34 -11.37 9.77
N ASP A 57 -5.08 -12.66 9.86
CA ASP A 57 -6.04 -13.68 10.25
C ASP A 57 -5.66 -14.33 11.59
N SER A 58 -6.34 -15.40 11.95
CA SER A 58 -6.11 -16.12 13.21
C SER A 58 -4.68 -16.67 13.35
N THR A 59 -3.95 -16.89 12.26
CA THR A 59 -2.57 -17.43 12.29
C THR A 59 -1.56 -16.39 12.75
N GLN A 60 -1.82 -15.10 12.50
CA GLN A 60 -0.97 -13.99 12.92
C GLN A 60 -1.44 -13.32 14.23
N MET A 61 -2.53 -13.79 14.84
CA MET A 61 -3.09 -13.16 16.05
C MET A 61 -2.10 -13.12 17.21
N THR A 62 -1.26 -14.13 17.35
CA THR A 62 -0.21 -14.16 18.39
C THR A 62 0.80 -13.03 18.20
N ASP A 63 1.23 -12.80 16.96
CA ASP A 63 2.18 -11.73 16.63
C ASP A 63 1.54 -10.36 16.79
N PHE A 64 0.26 -10.22 16.41
CA PHE A 64 -0.52 -9.01 16.64
C PHE A 64 -0.58 -8.65 18.13
N LEU A 65 -0.95 -9.61 18.98
CA LEU A 65 -1.04 -9.39 20.44
C LEU A 65 0.32 -9.11 21.08
N LYS A 66 1.39 -9.73 20.59
CA LYS A 66 2.75 -9.42 21.01
C LYS A 66 3.10 -7.97 20.68
N GLY A 67 2.86 -7.54 19.43
CA GLY A 67 3.08 -6.17 19.00
C GLY A 67 2.24 -5.16 19.78
N PHE A 68 0.96 -5.47 20.05
CA PHE A 68 0.08 -4.65 20.87
C PHE A 68 0.62 -4.45 22.29
N ASN A 69 0.99 -5.53 22.98
CA ASN A 69 1.52 -5.46 24.35
C ASN A 69 2.85 -4.71 24.40
N GLU A 70 3.72 -4.94 23.41
CA GLU A 70 4.99 -4.23 23.29
C GLU A 70 4.77 -2.73 23.06
N GLY A 71 3.89 -2.37 22.12
CA GLY A 71 3.55 -0.98 21.82
C GLY A 71 2.88 -0.26 22.98
N ALA A 72 1.96 -0.92 23.69
CA ALA A 72 1.25 -0.36 24.83
C ALA A 72 2.16 -0.07 26.04
N SER A 73 3.31 -0.75 26.14
CA SER A 73 4.30 -0.53 27.20
C SER A 73 5.37 0.51 26.86
N LYS A 74 5.48 0.93 25.60
CA LYS A 74 6.51 1.84 25.08
C LYS A 74 5.97 3.27 24.99
N ILE A 75 6.20 4.07 26.01
CA ILE A 75 5.65 5.42 26.15
C ILE A 75 6.70 6.53 26.22
N ASP A 76 7.99 6.19 26.29
CA ASP A 76 9.04 7.20 26.29
C ASP A 76 9.33 7.74 24.87
N LYS A 77 10.04 8.89 24.79
CA LYS A 77 10.33 9.56 23.51
C LYS A 77 11.15 8.71 22.55
N LYS A 78 12.03 7.83 23.06
CA LYS A 78 12.86 6.95 22.21
C LYS A 78 12.02 5.85 21.61
N ASP A 79 11.14 5.25 22.42
CA ASP A 79 10.23 4.22 21.96
C ASP A 79 9.23 4.76 20.93
N VAL A 80 8.67 5.94 21.18
CA VAL A 80 7.78 6.64 20.23
C VAL A 80 8.50 6.90 18.90
N ALA A 81 9.76 7.37 18.93
CA ALA A 81 10.55 7.59 17.72
C ALA A 81 10.83 6.28 16.96
N TYR A 82 11.15 5.21 17.69
CA TYR A 82 11.38 3.89 17.09
C TYR A 82 10.10 3.34 16.43
N MET A 83 8.97 3.42 17.10
CA MET A 83 7.66 3.00 16.57
C MET A 83 7.29 3.80 15.30
N ALA A 84 7.49 5.12 15.32
CA ALA A 84 7.29 5.96 14.14
C ALA A 84 8.20 5.52 12.98
N GLY A 85 9.45 5.19 13.26
CA GLY A 85 10.39 4.66 12.27
C GLY A 85 9.93 3.34 11.64
N LEU A 86 9.42 2.41 12.44
CA LEU A 86 8.85 1.15 11.94
C LEU A 86 7.65 1.39 11.02
N GLN A 87 6.72 2.24 11.44
CA GLN A 87 5.52 2.55 10.66
C GLN A 87 5.87 3.23 9.32
N ILE A 88 6.74 4.23 9.36
CA ILE A 88 7.19 4.93 8.14
C ILE A 88 7.97 3.98 7.24
N GLY A 89 8.86 3.15 7.80
CA GLY A 89 9.63 2.17 7.04
C GLY A 89 8.74 1.17 6.28
N GLN A 90 7.68 0.67 6.91
CA GLN A 90 6.69 -0.19 6.26
C GLN A 90 5.93 0.55 5.15
N MET A 91 5.49 1.77 5.41
CA MET A 91 4.80 2.59 4.42
C MET A 91 5.69 2.83 3.17
N VAL A 92 6.93 3.27 3.38
CA VAL A 92 7.87 3.54 2.26
C VAL A 92 8.19 2.26 1.49
N SER A 93 8.47 1.15 2.19
CA SER A 93 8.93 -0.08 1.57
C SER A 93 7.83 -0.88 0.86
N LYS A 94 6.57 -0.68 1.21
CA LYS A 94 5.42 -1.37 0.62
C LYS A 94 4.57 -0.42 -0.20
N GLN A 95 3.87 0.51 0.45
CA GLN A 95 2.87 1.34 -0.21
C GLN A 95 3.47 2.26 -1.28
N TRP A 96 4.63 2.89 -1.00
CA TRP A 96 5.25 3.77 -1.99
C TRP A 96 5.82 2.99 -3.17
N VAL A 97 6.47 1.83 -2.94
CA VAL A 97 6.97 0.99 -4.03
C VAL A 97 5.83 0.54 -4.93
N GLU A 98 4.75 0.03 -4.35
CA GLU A 98 3.56 -0.42 -5.10
C GLU A 98 2.91 0.75 -5.86
N GLY A 99 2.72 1.90 -5.19
CA GLY A 99 2.12 3.09 -5.77
C GLY A 99 2.92 3.64 -6.96
N PHE A 100 4.25 3.77 -6.81
CA PHE A 100 5.09 4.22 -7.91
C PHE A 100 5.19 3.20 -9.04
N ASN A 101 5.23 1.90 -8.74
CA ASN A 101 5.20 0.86 -9.77
C ASN A 101 3.90 0.94 -10.58
N GLN A 102 2.76 1.08 -9.92
CA GLN A 102 1.48 1.25 -10.61
C GLN A 102 1.45 2.53 -11.45
N GLN A 103 1.96 3.65 -10.92
CA GLN A 103 1.96 4.93 -11.62
C GLN A 103 2.89 4.96 -12.84
N ILE A 104 4.07 4.32 -12.75
CA ILE A 104 5.10 4.36 -13.78
C ILE A 104 4.90 3.25 -14.81
N PHE A 105 4.63 2.03 -14.36
CA PHE A 105 4.61 0.82 -15.19
C PHE A 105 3.21 0.30 -15.48
N GLY A 106 2.16 0.92 -14.90
CA GLY A 106 0.77 0.57 -15.19
C GLY A 106 0.41 -0.88 -14.83
N GLY A 107 1.03 -1.44 -13.77
CA GLY A 107 0.78 -2.82 -13.32
C GLY A 107 1.60 -3.89 -14.04
N ASP A 108 2.58 -3.53 -14.87
CA ASP A 108 3.54 -4.48 -15.43
C ASP A 108 4.44 -5.04 -14.31
N SER A 109 4.17 -6.27 -13.88
CA SER A 109 4.89 -6.93 -12.79
C SER A 109 6.34 -7.31 -13.13
N THR A 110 6.76 -7.18 -14.40
CA THR A 110 8.15 -7.42 -14.82
C THR A 110 9.07 -6.24 -14.56
N GLN A 111 8.49 -5.08 -14.19
CA GLN A 111 9.20 -3.85 -13.92
C GLN A 111 8.91 -3.33 -12.52
N THR A 112 9.93 -2.83 -11.85
CA THR A 112 9.80 -2.24 -10.52
C THR A 112 10.83 -1.16 -10.30
N ILE A 113 10.49 -0.15 -9.49
CA ILE A 113 11.49 0.78 -8.97
C ILE A 113 12.39 0.06 -7.96
N SER A 114 13.63 0.52 -7.80
CA SER A 114 14.53 -0.04 -6.80
C SER A 114 14.09 0.37 -5.39
N ARG A 115 13.58 -0.60 -4.63
CA ARG A 115 13.25 -0.43 -3.22
C ARG A 115 14.48 0.02 -2.40
N GLU A 116 15.64 -0.56 -2.67
CA GLU A 116 16.88 -0.22 -1.97
C GLU A 116 17.26 1.24 -2.18
N ASN A 117 17.23 1.72 -3.43
CA ASN A 117 17.54 3.12 -3.73
C ASN A 117 16.47 4.07 -3.15
N LEU A 118 15.21 3.68 -3.15
CA LEU A 118 14.14 4.47 -2.52
C LEU A 118 14.40 4.64 -1.01
N LEU A 119 14.71 3.55 -0.32
CA LEU A 119 15.01 3.58 1.12
C LEU A 119 16.28 4.37 1.41
N ALA A 120 17.35 4.18 0.61
CA ALA A 120 18.58 4.94 0.75
C ALA A 120 18.37 6.44 0.56
N GLY A 121 17.60 6.83 -0.46
CA GLY A 121 17.23 8.22 -0.71
C GLY A 121 16.39 8.81 0.43
N PHE A 122 15.43 8.05 0.96
CA PHE A 122 14.65 8.46 2.11
C PHE A 122 15.53 8.75 3.33
N VAL A 123 16.41 7.82 3.69
CA VAL A 123 17.33 7.99 4.82
C VAL A 123 18.24 9.18 4.59
N ALA A 124 18.82 9.31 3.38
CA ALA A 124 19.70 10.44 3.03
C ALA A 124 18.96 11.79 3.17
N GLY A 125 17.72 11.85 2.76
CA GLY A 125 16.85 13.04 2.90
C GLY A 125 16.54 13.37 4.36
N VAL A 126 16.33 12.38 5.23
CA VAL A 126 16.08 12.57 6.67
C VAL A 126 17.31 13.09 7.39
N VAL A 127 18.49 12.53 7.10
CA VAL A 127 19.74 12.94 7.78
C VAL A 127 20.45 14.12 7.11
N GLY A 128 19.92 14.64 6.00
CA GLY A 128 20.50 15.77 5.27
C GLY A 128 21.86 15.46 4.61
N LYS A 129 22.09 14.19 4.21
CA LYS A 129 23.34 13.71 3.58
C LYS A 129 23.09 13.09 2.21
N GLY A 130 22.15 13.66 1.45
CA GLY A 130 21.88 13.22 0.08
C GLY A 130 22.96 13.66 -0.90
N ILE A 131 23.04 12.95 -2.04
CA ILE A 131 23.89 13.33 -3.19
C ILE A 131 23.34 14.53 -3.95
N MET A 132 22.11 14.95 -3.62
CA MET A 132 21.40 16.11 -4.12
C MET A 132 20.55 16.71 -3.00
N THR A 133 20.15 17.95 -3.13
CA THR A 133 19.20 18.60 -2.23
C THR A 133 17.78 18.06 -2.42
N LYS A 134 16.87 18.35 -1.50
CA LYS A 134 15.45 17.92 -1.63
C LYS A 134 14.79 18.59 -2.82
N GLU A 135 15.12 19.85 -3.10
CA GLU A 135 14.61 20.64 -4.21
C GLU A 135 15.10 20.08 -5.56
N GLU A 136 16.38 19.75 -5.65
CA GLU A 136 16.96 19.07 -6.82
C GLU A 136 16.33 17.70 -7.03
N ALA A 137 16.15 16.92 -5.96
CA ALA A 137 15.51 15.61 -6.02
C ALA A 137 14.07 15.70 -6.52
N GLN A 138 13.31 16.71 -6.06
CA GLN A 138 11.93 16.92 -6.51
C GLN A 138 11.86 17.30 -7.99
N THR A 139 12.72 18.20 -8.45
CA THR A 139 12.81 18.59 -9.86
C THR A 139 13.21 17.42 -10.74
N PHE A 140 14.24 16.67 -10.31
CA PHE A 140 14.70 15.47 -11.02
C PHE A 140 13.59 14.42 -11.11
N MET A 141 12.88 14.16 -10.00
CA MET A 141 11.77 13.21 -9.98
C MET A 141 10.69 13.56 -11.00
N GLN A 142 10.25 14.83 -11.04
CA GLN A 142 9.25 15.28 -12.02
C GLN A 142 9.73 15.08 -13.45
N THR A 143 10.96 15.48 -13.75
CA THR A 143 11.52 15.38 -15.10
C THR A 143 11.72 13.92 -15.54
N GLN A 144 12.21 13.07 -14.64
CA GLN A 144 12.56 11.69 -14.97
C GLN A 144 11.36 10.74 -14.93
N MET A 145 10.34 11.02 -14.11
CA MET A 145 9.17 10.15 -14.01
C MET A 145 8.47 10.00 -15.36
N ASP A 146 8.26 11.10 -16.09
CA ASP A 146 7.62 11.06 -17.41
C ASP A 146 8.49 10.35 -18.44
N ALA A 147 9.81 10.55 -18.39
CA ALA A 147 10.75 9.88 -19.28
C ALA A 147 10.80 8.36 -19.05
N VAL A 148 10.83 7.93 -17.78
CA VAL A 148 10.82 6.50 -17.43
C VAL A 148 9.49 5.86 -17.80
N LYS A 149 8.38 6.55 -17.53
CA LYS A 149 7.03 6.10 -17.91
C LYS A 149 6.90 5.97 -19.44
N ALA A 150 7.38 6.95 -20.20
CA ALA A 150 7.35 6.89 -21.66
C ALA A 150 8.13 5.69 -22.19
N LYS A 151 9.34 5.42 -21.66
CA LYS A 151 10.13 4.24 -22.02
C LYS A 151 9.45 2.91 -21.67
N ALA A 152 8.81 2.85 -20.51
CA ALA A 152 8.07 1.67 -20.08
C ALA A 152 6.87 1.40 -21.02
N MET A 153 6.15 2.45 -21.39
CA MET A 153 5.03 2.37 -22.35
C MET A 153 5.51 1.97 -23.76
N GLU A 154 6.61 2.55 -24.24
CA GLU A 154 7.20 2.18 -25.53
C GLU A 154 7.56 0.70 -25.56
N LYS A 155 8.23 0.19 -24.52
CA LYS A 155 8.55 -1.23 -24.39
C LYS A 155 7.29 -2.11 -24.39
N LYS A 156 6.27 -1.72 -23.61
CA LYS A 156 5.02 -2.48 -23.47
C LYS A 156 4.26 -2.59 -24.79
N TYR A 157 4.31 -1.56 -25.63
CA TYR A 157 3.55 -1.48 -26.87
C TYR A 157 4.40 -1.61 -28.13
N ALA A 158 5.70 -1.99 -28.01
CA ALA A 158 6.61 -2.10 -29.13
C ALA A 158 6.07 -3.02 -30.25
N ASP A 159 5.57 -4.20 -29.89
CA ASP A 159 5.03 -5.17 -30.84
C ASP A 159 3.77 -4.64 -31.54
N ASN A 160 2.88 -3.99 -30.79
CA ASN A 160 1.66 -3.40 -31.34
C ASN A 160 1.99 -2.24 -32.29
N LYS A 161 2.98 -1.41 -31.93
CA LYS A 161 3.47 -0.33 -32.81
C LYS A 161 4.05 -0.89 -34.11
N ALA A 162 4.93 -1.90 -34.00
CA ALA A 162 5.53 -2.54 -35.16
C ALA A 162 4.47 -3.20 -36.07
N ALA A 163 3.48 -3.88 -35.49
CA ALA A 163 2.36 -4.45 -36.22
C ALA A 163 1.52 -3.37 -36.96
N GLY A 164 1.27 -2.25 -36.28
CA GLY A 164 0.56 -1.10 -36.85
C GLY A 164 1.33 -0.43 -38.01
N GLU A 165 2.62 -0.21 -37.84
CA GLU A 165 3.49 0.34 -38.89
C GLU A 165 3.54 -0.57 -40.11
N LYS A 166 3.67 -1.90 -39.90
CA LYS A 166 3.62 -2.89 -40.97
C LYS A 166 2.27 -2.85 -41.70
N PHE A 167 1.17 -2.85 -40.95
CA PHE A 167 -0.17 -2.75 -41.51
C PHE A 167 -0.32 -1.50 -42.35
N LEU A 168 0.10 -0.33 -41.87
CA LEU A 168 0.01 0.94 -42.66
C LEU A 168 0.88 0.92 -43.91
N ALA A 169 2.09 0.35 -43.84
CA ALA A 169 2.96 0.20 -44.98
C ALA A 169 2.33 -0.69 -46.05
N GLU A 170 1.79 -1.84 -45.68
CA GLU A 170 1.09 -2.75 -46.57
C GLU A 170 -0.22 -2.15 -47.10
N ASN A 171 -0.97 -1.45 -46.25
CA ASN A 171 -2.25 -0.87 -46.62
C ASN A 171 -2.10 0.27 -47.64
N LYS A 172 -1.01 1.05 -47.56
CA LYS A 172 -0.71 2.14 -48.51
C LYS A 172 -0.60 1.67 -49.95
N THR A 173 -0.23 0.40 -50.18
CA THR A 173 -0.06 -0.17 -51.53
C THR A 173 -1.35 -0.76 -52.11
N LYS A 174 -2.44 -0.83 -51.30
CA LYS A 174 -3.71 -1.40 -51.77
C LYS A 174 -4.48 -0.43 -52.64
N GLU A 175 -5.16 -0.99 -53.64
CA GLU A 175 -5.98 -0.23 -54.57
C GLU A 175 -7.07 0.58 -53.85
N GLY A 176 -7.19 1.84 -54.23
CA GLY A 176 -8.17 2.78 -53.65
C GLY A 176 -7.85 3.32 -52.26
N VAL A 177 -6.70 3.02 -51.69
CA VAL A 177 -6.24 3.59 -50.43
C VAL A 177 -5.50 4.91 -50.71
N VAL A 178 -5.93 5.95 -50.01
CA VAL A 178 -5.32 7.29 -50.07
C VAL A 178 -4.70 7.60 -48.69
N THR A 179 -3.45 8.06 -48.69
CA THR A 179 -2.77 8.55 -47.47
C THR A 179 -2.81 10.08 -47.47
N THR A 180 -3.33 10.66 -46.41
CA THR A 180 -3.35 12.13 -46.26
C THR A 180 -1.96 12.67 -45.90
N PRO A 181 -1.68 13.97 -46.08
CA PRO A 181 -0.40 14.58 -45.69
C PRO A 181 -0.10 14.46 -44.20
N SER A 182 -1.12 14.37 -43.36
CA SER A 182 -1.00 14.20 -41.91
C SER A 182 -0.84 12.74 -41.44
N GLY A 183 -0.84 11.75 -42.38
CA GLY A 183 -0.56 10.34 -42.09
C GLY A 183 -1.76 9.37 -42.13
N PRO A 184 -2.98 9.72 -41.75
CA PRO A 184 -4.14 8.84 -41.84
C PRO A 184 -4.37 8.29 -43.22
N GLN A 185 -4.82 7.02 -43.28
CA GLN A 185 -5.17 6.34 -44.52
C GLN A 185 -6.68 6.11 -44.56
N TYR A 186 -7.28 6.28 -45.75
CA TYR A 186 -8.69 6.00 -45.98
C TYR A 186 -8.93 5.36 -47.35
N LYS A 187 -10.04 4.65 -47.49
CA LYS A 187 -10.57 4.12 -48.73
C LYS A 187 -12.03 4.47 -48.82
N ILE A 188 -12.45 5.05 -49.94
CA ILE A 188 -13.87 5.32 -50.20
C ILE A 188 -14.52 4.01 -50.63
N ILE A 189 -15.40 3.47 -49.81
CA ILE A 189 -16.17 2.25 -50.07
C ILE A 189 -17.41 2.60 -50.92
N THR A 190 -18.09 3.69 -50.51
CA THR A 190 -19.27 4.20 -51.25
C THR A 190 -19.19 5.71 -51.31
N LYS A 191 -19.34 6.26 -52.50
CA LYS A 191 -19.33 7.72 -52.73
C LYS A 191 -20.70 8.26 -52.31
N GLY A 192 -20.73 9.28 -51.47
CA GLY A 192 -21.97 9.96 -51.09
C GLY A 192 -22.58 10.70 -52.29
N THR A 193 -23.89 10.82 -52.28
CA THR A 193 -24.69 11.52 -53.31
C THR A 193 -25.23 12.85 -52.82
N GLY A 194 -24.78 13.28 -51.63
CA GLY A 194 -25.26 14.48 -50.94
C GLY A 194 -25.04 15.80 -51.69
#